data_ef3f6ed44387383fe6c76f54d6a71fed
#
_entry.id   ef3f6ed44387383fe6c76f54d6a71fed
#
_cell.length_a   1.000
_cell.length_b   1.000
_cell.length_c   1.000
_cell.angle_alpha   90.00
_cell.angle_beta   90.00
_cell.angle_gamma   90.00
#
_symmetry.space_group_name_H-M   'P 1'
#
loop_
_entity.id
_entity.type
_entity.pdbx_description
1 polymer ?
#
loop_
_entity_poly.entity_id
_entity_poly.type
_entity_poly.pdbx_seq_one_letter_code
_entity_poly.pdbx_strand_id
1 'polypeptide(L)'
;EAIAANGMKVPGANKAALEAVTTGEVGALVAGVDYNAYSSKAKGEPIDIYYPAGGTVVNPRPAMILKTATNMDNAKAFVDYLFSDEAQELVAKAYLLPGRSDVKCDSRSNLEDILQIKPDWEKMMAEASEDSAKVNELCSANNG
;
A
#
# COMPACT_ATOMS: atom_id res chain seq x y z
N GLU A 1 8.11 3.94 19.18
CA GLU A 1 7.79 4.25 20.60
C GLU A 1 6.79 5.41 20.70
N ALA A 2 7.04 6.61 20.14
CA ALA A 2 6.15 7.77 20.28
C ALA A 2 4.72 7.52 19.77
N ILE A 3 4.54 6.83 18.63
CA ILE A 3 3.21 6.47 18.09
C ILE A 3 2.52 5.47 19.02
N ALA A 4 3.23 4.47 19.52
CA ALA A 4 2.68 3.50 20.45
C ALA A 4 2.25 4.16 21.78
N ALA A 5 3.07 5.09 22.31
CA ALA A 5 2.73 5.86 23.51
C ALA A 5 1.47 6.74 23.33
N ASN A 6 1.09 7.05 22.10
CA ASN A 6 -0.14 7.78 21.75
C ASN A 6 -1.38 6.88 21.57
N GLY A 7 -1.35 5.67 22.11
CA GLY A 7 -2.50 4.76 22.06
C GLY A 7 -2.72 4.08 20.70
N MET A 8 -1.62 3.82 19.96
CA MET A 8 -1.70 3.13 18.67
C MET A 8 -2.35 1.76 18.82
N LYS A 9 -3.32 1.46 17.93
CA LYS A 9 -3.95 0.15 17.79
C LYS A 9 -3.51 -0.52 16.49
N VAL A 10 -3.46 -1.85 16.48
CA VAL A 10 -3.17 -2.66 15.28
C VAL A 10 -4.37 -3.59 15.03
N PRO A 11 -5.38 -3.13 14.29
CA PRO A 11 -6.64 -3.86 14.13
C PRO A 11 -6.55 -5.04 13.13
N GLY A 12 -5.36 -5.35 12.63
CA GLY A 12 -5.11 -6.48 11.74
C GLY A 12 -5.25 -6.12 10.26
N ALA A 13 -6.37 -6.46 9.62
CA ALA A 13 -6.53 -6.29 8.18
C ALA A 13 -6.62 -4.80 7.76
N ASN A 14 -6.07 -4.47 6.58
CA ASN A 14 -6.09 -3.11 6.02
C ASN A 14 -7.49 -2.48 5.99
N LYS A 15 -8.53 -3.27 5.73
CA LYS A 15 -9.91 -2.79 5.71
C LYS A 15 -10.36 -2.33 7.10
N ALA A 16 -10.13 -3.13 8.13
CA ALA A 16 -10.50 -2.79 9.51
C ALA A 16 -9.75 -1.54 10.01
N ALA A 17 -8.46 -1.42 9.63
CA ALA A 17 -7.67 -0.24 9.97
C ALA A 17 -8.21 1.05 9.30
N LEU A 18 -8.67 0.95 8.05
CA LEU A 18 -9.28 2.07 7.34
C LEU A 18 -10.66 2.42 7.92
N GLU A 19 -11.47 1.43 8.26
CA GLU A 19 -12.80 1.62 8.87
C GLU A 19 -12.70 2.39 10.20
N ALA A 20 -11.70 2.13 11.02
CA ALA A 20 -11.49 2.85 12.27
C ALA A 20 -11.27 4.36 12.05
N VAL A 21 -10.67 4.77 10.94
CA VAL A 21 -10.53 6.20 10.57
C VAL A 21 -11.84 6.75 10.01
N THR A 22 -12.49 6.05 9.10
CA THR A 22 -13.70 6.55 8.43
C THR A 22 -14.89 6.65 9.38
N THR A 23 -14.91 5.83 10.43
CA THR A 23 -15.91 5.92 11.52
C THR A 23 -15.56 6.93 12.60
N GLY A 24 -14.35 7.50 12.56
CA GLY A 24 -13.88 8.45 13.56
C GLY A 24 -13.43 7.83 14.89
N GLU A 25 -13.25 6.51 14.94
CA GLU A 25 -12.69 5.82 16.13
C GLU A 25 -11.25 6.27 16.40
N VAL A 26 -10.47 6.48 15.33
CA VAL A 26 -9.11 7.02 15.39
C VAL A 26 -8.93 8.17 14.41
N GLY A 27 -8.04 9.10 14.72
CA GLY A 27 -7.81 10.28 13.88
C GLY A 27 -6.91 10.06 12.67
N ALA A 28 -6.12 8.99 12.64
CA ALA A 28 -5.18 8.73 11.55
C ALA A 28 -4.81 7.24 11.43
N LEU A 29 -4.55 6.82 10.20
CA LEU A 29 -3.96 5.52 9.87
C LEU A 29 -2.54 5.76 9.35
N VAL A 30 -1.54 5.22 10.06
CA VAL A 30 -0.14 5.29 9.66
C VAL A 30 0.20 4.11 8.74
N ALA A 31 0.95 4.39 7.66
CA ALA A 31 1.33 3.40 6.65
C ALA A 31 0.14 2.65 6.02
N GLY A 32 -1.00 3.33 5.88
CA GLY A 32 -2.18 2.79 5.24
C GLY A 32 -1.97 2.52 3.76
N VAL A 33 -2.75 1.57 3.23
CA VAL A 33 -2.76 1.26 1.79
C VAL A 33 -3.56 2.34 1.06
N ASP A 34 -2.87 3.20 0.33
CA ASP A 34 -3.40 4.44 -0.22
C ASP A 34 -4.56 4.26 -1.21
N TYR A 35 -4.53 3.27 -2.10
CA TYR A 35 -5.61 3.05 -3.07
C TYR A 35 -6.96 2.76 -2.39
N ASN A 36 -6.97 2.16 -1.21
CA ASN A 36 -8.20 1.97 -0.44
C ASN A 36 -8.74 3.32 0.06
N ALA A 37 -7.86 4.19 0.55
CA ALA A 37 -8.25 5.52 1.01
C ALA A 37 -8.74 6.40 -0.15
N TYR A 38 -8.10 6.34 -1.32
CA TYR A 38 -8.61 7.02 -2.53
C TYR A 38 -9.99 6.51 -2.94
N SER A 39 -10.22 5.19 -2.89
CA SER A 39 -11.53 4.61 -3.17
C SER A 39 -12.61 5.06 -2.18
N SER A 40 -12.29 5.13 -0.88
CA SER A 40 -13.18 5.64 0.16
C SER A 40 -13.48 7.12 -0.03
N LYS A 41 -12.46 7.94 -0.29
CA LYS A 41 -12.62 9.37 -0.59
C LYS A 41 -13.54 9.62 -1.79
N ALA A 42 -13.39 8.83 -2.86
CA ALA A 42 -14.23 8.91 -4.05
C ALA A 42 -15.71 8.55 -3.79
N LYS A 43 -15.98 7.78 -2.75
CA LYS A 43 -17.35 7.46 -2.28
C LYS A 43 -17.92 8.51 -1.34
N GLY A 44 -17.16 9.57 -1.03
CA GLY A 44 -17.57 10.65 -0.14
C GLY A 44 -17.33 10.37 1.35
N GLU A 45 -16.56 9.35 1.71
CA GLU A 45 -16.17 9.11 3.09
C GLU A 45 -15.25 10.24 3.61
N PRO A 46 -15.33 10.62 4.90
CA PRO A 46 -14.59 11.74 5.47
C PRO A 46 -13.11 11.39 5.72
N ILE A 47 -12.38 11.12 4.67
CA ILE A 47 -10.96 10.72 4.71
C ILE A 47 -10.15 11.52 3.69
N ASP A 48 -8.88 11.77 4.00
CA ASP A 48 -7.91 12.28 3.06
C ASP A 48 -6.59 11.53 3.17
N ILE A 49 -5.73 11.68 2.16
CA ILE A 49 -4.45 11.00 2.08
C ILE A 49 -3.35 12.05 2.18
N TYR A 50 -2.40 11.82 3.07
CA TYR A 50 -1.23 12.67 3.26
C TYR A 50 0.05 11.88 3.01
N TYR A 51 0.87 12.35 2.08
CA TYR A 51 2.23 11.85 1.88
C TYR A 51 3.21 12.75 2.64
N PRO A 52 3.94 12.21 3.63
CA PRO A 52 4.87 13.00 4.41
C PRO A 52 5.96 13.68 3.57
N ALA A 53 6.34 14.90 3.95
CA ALA A 53 7.43 15.63 3.28
C ALA A 53 8.79 14.90 3.35
N GLY A 54 8.97 14.02 4.34
CA GLY A 54 10.13 13.14 4.46
C GLY A 54 10.11 11.93 3.50
N GLY A 55 9.00 11.76 2.77
CA GLY A 55 8.81 10.67 1.84
C GLY A 55 8.03 9.48 2.39
N THR A 56 7.65 8.58 1.50
CA THR A 56 6.98 7.32 1.82
C THR A 56 7.59 6.16 1.04
N VAL A 57 7.36 4.94 1.51
CA VAL A 57 7.78 3.73 0.80
C VAL A 57 6.72 3.37 -0.25
N VAL A 58 7.13 3.26 -1.50
CA VAL A 58 6.30 2.69 -2.56
C VAL A 58 6.64 1.22 -2.72
N ASN A 59 5.69 0.37 -2.35
CA ASN A 59 5.89 -1.08 -2.33
C ASN A 59 5.38 -1.70 -3.64
N PRO A 60 6.26 -2.26 -4.49
CA PRO A 60 5.85 -2.87 -5.75
C PRO A 60 5.07 -4.17 -5.51
N ARG A 61 4.14 -4.47 -6.41
CA ARG A 61 3.45 -5.75 -6.48
C ARG A 61 3.99 -6.54 -7.66
N PRO A 62 4.86 -7.53 -7.44
CA PRO A 62 5.44 -8.30 -8.53
C PRO A 62 4.42 -9.26 -9.15
N ALA A 63 4.46 -9.40 -10.47
CA ALA A 63 3.88 -10.53 -11.18
C ALA A 63 5.00 -11.48 -11.59
N MET A 64 4.75 -12.79 -11.54
CA MET A 64 5.75 -13.80 -11.91
C MET A 64 5.11 -15.00 -12.60
N ILE A 65 5.85 -15.62 -13.50
CA ILE A 65 5.48 -16.89 -14.09
C ILE A 65 6.29 -17.99 -13.42
N LEU A 66 5.61 -18.98 -12.84
CA LEU A 66 6.29 -20.11 -12.21
C LEU A 66 6.94 -21.00 -13.26
N LYS A 67 8.13 -21.55 -12.97
CA LYS A 67 8.83 -22.51 -13.86
C LYS A 67 8.00 -23.76 -14.14
N THR A 68 7.09 -24.10 -13.23
CA THR A 68 6.18 -25.25 -13.33
C THR A 68 4.87 -24.94 -14.04
N ALA A 69 4.71 -23.77 -14.64
CA ALA A 69 3.51 -23.40 -15.37
C ALA A 69 3.28 -24.37 -16.54
N THR A 70 2.12 -25.01 -16.56
CA THR A 70 1.76 -26.02 -17.57
C THR A 70 1.37 -25.38 -18.92
N ASN A 71 0.99 -24.10 -18.91
CA ASN A 71 0.61 -23.34 -20.10
C ASN A 71 1.44 -22.05 -20.17
N MET A 72 2.71 -22.20 -20.53
CA MET A 72 3.69 -21.14 -20.53
C MET A 72 3.33 -20.01 -21.52
N ASP A 73 2.80 -20.34 -22.70
CA ASP A 73 2.48 -19.34 -23.72
C ASP A 73 1.32 -18.45 -23.29
N ASN A 74 0.26 -19.04 -22.71
CA ASN A 74 -0.83 -18.24 -22.15
C ASN A 74 -0.39 -17.41 -20.94
N ALA A 75 0.51 -17.94 -20.11
CA ALA A 75 1.05 -17.19 -18.98
C ALA A 75 1.84 -15.95 -19.44
N LYS A 76 2.66 -16.10 -20.50
CA LYS A 76 3.37 -14.97 -21.11
C LYS A 76 2.39 -13.97 -21.72
N ALA A 77 1.43 -14.44 -22.53
CA ALA A 77 0.43 -13.58 -23.14
C ALA A 77 -0.38 -12.78 -22.09
N PHE A 78 -0.67 -13.39 -20.93
CA PHE A 78 -1.31 -12.69 -19.82
C PHE A 78 -0.41 -11.61 -19.22
N VAL A 79 0.88 -11.89 -19.00
CA VAL A 79 1.82 -10.89 -18.50
C VAL A 79 1.98 -9.74 -19.52
N ASP A 80 2.06 -10.04 -20.81
CA ASP A 80 2.11 -9.02 -21.86
C ASP A 80 0.84 -8.16 -21.85
N TYR A 81 -0.33 -8.77 -21.68
CA TYR A 81 -1.59 -8.03 -21.53
C TYR A 81 -1.58 -7.09 -20.32
N LEU A 82 -1.01 -7.50 -19.18
CA LEU A 82 -0.92 -6.64 -18.00
C LEU A 82 -0.19 -5.31 -18.27
N PHE A 83 0.69 -5.27 -19.27
CA PHE A 83 1.40 -4.06 -19.69
C PHE A 83 0.78 -3.36 -20.91
N SER A 84 -0.38 -3.81 -21.39
CA SER A 84 -1.15 -3.11 -22.43
C SER A 84 -1.71 -1.79 -21.92
N ASP A 85 -2.07 -0.88 -22.83
CA ASP A 85 -2.70 0.39 -22.50
C ASP A 85 -3.99 0.15 -21.71
N GLU A 86 -4.84 -0.75 -22.20
CA GLU A 86 -6.12 -1.10 -21.56
C GLU A 86 -5.94 -1.56 -20.11
N ALA A 87 -5.01 -2.51 -19.87
CA ALA A 87 -4.79 -3.05 -18.53
C ALA A 87 -4.21 -1.99 -17.58
N GLN A 88 -3.28 -1.16 -18.05
CA GLN A 88 -2.67 -0.13 -17.23
C GLN A 88 -3.63 1.03 -16.93
N GLU A 89 -4.55 1.36 -17.84
CA GLU A 89 -5.66 2.28 -17.55
C GLU A 89 -6.62 1.71 -16.49
N LEU A 90 -6.91 0.42 -16.52
CA LEU A 90 -7.71 -0.23 -15.47
C LEU A 90 -7.02 -0.19 -14.12
N VAL A 91 -5.69 -0.37 -14.07
CA VAL A 91 -4.87 -0.19 -12.87
C VAL A 91 -5.01 1.23 -12.33
N ALA A 92 -4.88 2.24 -13.18
CA ALA A 92 -5.04 3.65 -12.80
C ALA A 92 -6.46 3.95 -12.29
N LYS A 93 -7.51 3.44 -12.95
CA LYS A 93 -8.91 3.57 -12.53
C LYS A 93 -9.19 2.91 -11.18
N ALA A 94 -8.42 1.89 -10.81
CA ALA A 94 -8.50 1.24 -9.49
C ALA A 94 -7.67 1.97 -8.40
N TYR A 95 -7.23 3.18 -8.67
CA TYR A 95 -6.38 4.00 -7.78
C TYR A 95 -5.01 3.38 -7.47
N LEU A 96 -4.57 2.41 -8.26
CA LEU A 96 -3.22 1.85 -8.17
C LEU A 96 -2.26 2.64 -9.05
N LEU A 97 -0.99 2.67 -8.68
CA LEU A 97 0.05 3.24 -9.53
C LEU A 97 0.33 2.29 -10.69
N PRO A 98 0.22 2.75 -11.95
CA PRO A 98 0.56 1.95 -13.11
C PRO A 98 2.03 1.49 -13.09
N GLY A 99 2.30 0.31 -13.65
CA GLY A 99 3.66 -0.19 -13.84
C GLY A 99 4.39 0.47 -15.01
N ARG A 100 3.67 1.23 -15.85
CA ARG A 100 4.21 2.01 -16.97
C ARG A 100 4.23 3.49 -16.63
N SER A 101 5.33 4.15 -16.93
CA SER A 101 5.53 5.58 -16.63
C SER A 101 4.77 6.53 -17.56
N ASP A 102 4.33 6.07 -18.72
CA ASP A 102 3.55 6.83 -19.70
C ASP A 102 2.04 6.82 -19.42
N VAL A 103 1.56 5.96 -18.52
CA VAL A 103 0.17 5.93 -18.08
C VAL A 103 0.04 6.70 -16.77
N LYS A 104 -0.86 7.69 -16.73
CA LYS A 104 -1.06 8.57 -15.56
C LYS A 104 -2.40 8.30 -14.90
N CYS A 105 -2.44 8.61 -13.60
CA CYS A 105 -3.65 8.59 -12.80
C CYS A 105 -4.23 10.01 -12.73
N ASP A 106 -5.51 10.18 -13.03
CA ASP A 106 -6.20 11.47 -12.94
C ASP A 106 -6.79 11.74 -11.56
N SER A 107 -7.03 10.68 -10.79
CA SER A 107 -7.79 10.71 -9.53
C SER A 107 -6.93 10.50 -8.28
N ARG A 108 -5.61 10.45 -8.44
CA ARG A 108 -4.63 10.33 -7.35
C ARG A 108 -3.28 10.95 -7.74
N SER A 109 -2.41 11.18 -6.76
CA SER A 109 -1.01 11.53 -7.02
C SER A 109 -0.30 10.45 -7.83
N ASN A 110 0.44 10.83 -8.85
CA ASN A 110 1.28 9.94 -9.63
C ASN A 110 2.60 9.65 -8.91
N LEU A 111 3.37 8.68 -9.41
CA LEU A 111 4.61 8.26 -8.76
C LEU A 111 5.64 9.39 -8.67
N GLU A 112 5.70 10.25 -9.68
CA GLU A 112 6.59 11.42 -9.72
C GLU A 112 6.23 12.52 -8.72
N ASP A 113 4.97 12.58 -8.27
CA ASP A 113 4.47 13.56 -7.29
C ASP A 113 4.76 13.11 -5.84
N ILE A 114 5.21 11.87 -5.65
CA ILE A 114 5.41 11.27 -4.33
C ILE A 114 6.90 11.15 -4.05
N LEU A 115 7.37 11.82 -2.99
CA LEU A 115 8.74 11.63 -2.55
C LEU A 115 8.93 10.21 -2.00
N GLN A 116 9.81 9.45 -2.65
CA GLN A 116 10.04 8.05 -2.32
C GLN A 116 11.22 7.87 -1.38
N ILE A 117 11.03 7.09 -0.31
CA ILE A 117 12.11 6.54 0.49
C ILE A 117 12.57 5.26 -0.22
N LYS A 118 13.87 5.12 -0.42
CA LYS A 118 14.48 3.89 -0.95
C LYS A 118 14.83 2.97 0.21
N PRO A 119 14.05 1.93 0.48
CA PRO A 119 14.35 1.01 1.57
C PRO A 119 15.55 0.12 1.22
N ASP A 120 16.32 -0.22 2.23
CA ASP A 120 17.29 -1.31 2.15
C ASP A 120 16.55 -2.64 2.37
N TRP A 121 16.17 -3.27 1.25
CA TRP A 121 15.38 -4.49 1.28
C TRP A 121 16.10 -5.66 1.95
N GLU A 122 17.44 -5.77 1.81
CA GLU A 122 18.22 -6.85 2.43
C GLU A 122 18.19 -6.71 3.95
N LYS A 123 18.43 -5.50 4.45
CA LYS A 123 18.32 -5.19 5.87
C LYS A 123 16.90 -5.39 6.40
N MET A 124 15.90 -4.89 5.72
CA MET A 124 14.50 -5.06 6.13
C MET A 124 14.09 -6.54 6.21
N MET A 125 14.53 -7.36 5.26
CA MET A 125 14.27 -8.80 5.31
C MET A 125 15.01 -9.50 6.46
N ALA A 126 16.25 -9.11 6.73
CA ALA A 126 17.04 -9.69 7.82
C ALA A 126 16.45 -9.34 9.20
N GLU A 127 15.93 -8.13 9.38
CA GLU A 127 15.41 -7.61 10.65
C GLU A 127 13.89 -7.81 10.81
N ALA A 128 13.17 -8.26 9.80
CA ALA A 128 11.70 -8.32 9.76
C ALA A 128 11.05 -9.04 10.95
N SER A 129 11.66 -10.12 11.43
CA SER A 129 11.15 -10.89 12.58
C SER A 129 11.32 -10.12 13.89
N GLU A 130 12.46 -9.48 14.07
CA GLU A 130 12.77 -8.68 15.27
C GLU A 130 11.89 -7.42 15.31
N ASP A 131 11.80 -6.70 14.19
CA ASP A 131 10.97 -5.51 14.05
C ASP A 131 9.49 -5.82 14.31
N SER A 132 8.99 -6.93 13.78
CA SER A 132 7.61 -7.38 14.01
C SER A 132 7.35 -7.69 15.48
N ALA A 133 8.27 -8.39 16.14
CA ALA A 133 8.18 -8.68 17.56
C ALA A 133 8.18 -7.40 18.40
N LYS A 134 9.04 -6.43 18.06
CA LYS A 134 9.13 -5.14 18.73
C LYS A 134 7.86 -4.31 18.58
N VAL A 135 7.30 -4.25 17.38
CA VAL A 135 6.01 -3.56 17.15
C VAL A 135 4.90 -4.21 17.98
N ASN A 136 4.81 -5.55 17.99
CA ASN A 136 3.81 -6.26 18.78
C ASN A 136 3.96 -6.01 20.28
N GLU A 137 5.18 -6.00 20.80
CA GLU A 137 5.48 -5.66 22.21
C GLU A 137 4.97 -4.26 22.56
N LEU A 138 5.32 -3.26 21.73
CA LEU A 138 4.93 -1.86 21.94
C LEU A 138 3.41 -1.63 21.85
N CYS A 139 2.72 -2.43 21.07
CA CYS A 139 1.27 -2.30 20.87
C CYS A 139 0.45 -3.16 21.84
N SER A 140 1.02 -4.21 22.41
CA SER A 140 0.34 -5.10 23.36
C SER A 140 -0.15 -4.35 24.61
N ALA A 141 0.57 -3.33 25.04
CA ALA A 141 0.19 -2.48 26.17
C ALA A 141 -1.07 -1.64 25.91
N ASN A 142 -1.48 -1.47 24.65
CA ASN A 142 -2.59 -0.59 24.23
C ASN A 142 -3.84 -1.36 23.80
N ASN A 143 -3.79 -2.69 23.75
CA ASN A 143 -4.89 -3.56 23.31
C ASN A 143 -5.67 -4.21 24.46
N GLY A 144 -5.47 -3.70 25.71
CA GLY A 144 -6.16 -4.14 26.92
C GLY A 144 -7.42 -3.35 27.22
#